data_4f7d4642a3d11123ea59dd7b952b1905
#
_entry.id   4f7d4642a3d11123ea59dd7b952b1905
#
_cell.length_a   1.000
_cell.length_b   1.000
_cell.length_c   1.000
_cell.angle_alpha   90.00
_cell.angle_beta   90.00
_cell.angle_gamma   90.00
#
_symmetry.space_group_name_H-M   'P 1'
#
loop_
_entity.id
_entity.type
_entity.pdbx_description
1 polymer ?
#
loop_
_entity_poly.entity_id
_entity_poly.type
_entity_poly.pdbx_seq_one_letter_code
_entity_poly.pdbx_strand_id
1 'polypeptide(L)'
;EPKYVNLNTIHSPEQMAKLAKISAYFAGLPTLKKDKLRQCQYEAICNLESSFRQGQRRALICLATGAGKTFTACMAIYRLLTYTPARRILFLVDRNNLGRQAEGEFGTFDLTEKGEKFSNIYLTEFLRSTKVPSSANLVICTIQRLYSVLTGQELQDDEDEESTFNNTDSKRAKLAGQLHLPNDFFDFIVIDECHRSIYGRWRSVLDYFDKARIIGLTATPSEETKEFFNNNCVANYTLEKSIVDGINVDGRIYRIRTEVSDRGGQIEEGEKYTEVVKRTGEKREVRADELIPYSASDLDRA
;
A
#
# COMPACT_ATOMS: atom_id res chain seq x y z
N GLU A 1 37.54 4.93 9.47
CA GLU A 1 36.95 3.66 9.00
C GLU A 1 36.59 3.78 7.56
N PRO A 2 37.01 2.89 6.65
CA PRO A 2 36.64 2.96 5.25
C PRO A 2 35.15 2.63 5.10
N LYS A 3 34.36 3.59 4.58
CA LYS A 3 32.98 3.34 4.18
C LYS A 3 33.02 2.29 3.07
N TYR A 4 32.49 1.11 3.34
CA TYR A 4 32.28 0.09 2.32
C TYR A 4 31.34 0.63 1.25
N VAL A 5 31.86 0.85 0.06
CA VAL A 5 31.05 1.16 -1.12
C VAL A 5 30.38 -0.13 -1.54
N ASN A 6 29.05 -0.17 -1.48
CA ASN A 6 28.29 -1.32 -1.94
C ASN A 6 28.49 -1.46 -3.46
N LEU A 7 29.24 -2.48 -3.88
CA LEU A 7 29.56 -2.76 -5.29
C LEU A 7 28.32 -2.96 -6.17
N ASN A 8 27.16 -3.24 -5.57
CA ASN A 8 25.89 -3.31 -6.31
C ASN A 8 25.36 -1.93 -6.79
N THR A 9 26.02 -0.82 -6.43
CA THR A 9 25.67 0.53 -6.89
C THR A 9 26.50 1.02 -8.07
N ILE A 10 27.45 0.23 -8.57
CA ILE A 10 28.23 0.58 -9.77
C ILE A 10 27.38 0.33 -11.00
N HIS A 11 26.80 1.38 -11.55
CA HIS A 11 26.00 1.31 -12.78
C HIS A 11 26.93 1.19 -14.00
N SER A 12 26.53 0.39 -14.99
CA SER A 12 27.19 0.36 -16.29
C SER A 12 27.05 1.73 -17.01
N PRO A 13 27.91 2.08 -17.98
CA PRO A 13 27.77 3.31 -18.75
C PRO A 13 26.38 3.45 -19.40
N GLU A 14 25.77 2.36 -19.85
CA GLU A 14 24.41 2.35 -20.41
C GLU A 14 23.36 2.66 -19.35
N GLN A 15 23.51 2.08 -18.14
CA GLN A 15 22.63 2.38 -17.01
C GLN A 15 22.76 3.84 -16.59
N MET A 16 23.98 4.39 -16.56
CA MET A 16 24.22 5.82 -16.27
C MET A 16 23.59 6.73 -17.33
N ALA A 17 23.70 6.40 -18.60
CA ALA A 17 23.06 7.14 -19.68
C ALA A 17 21.53 7.11 -19.59
N LYS A 18 20.96 5.95 -19.21
CA LYS A 18 19.50 5.80 -18.99
C LYS A 18 19.03 6.59 -17.77
N LEU A 19 19.79 6.55 -16.68
CA LEU A 19 19.50 7.34 -15.46
C LEU A 19 19.56 8.83 -15.75
N ALA A 20 20.56 9.31 -16.53
CA ALA A 20 20.68 10.70 -16.94
C ALA A 20 19.47 11.17 -17.77
N LYS A 21 19.00 10.36 -18.72
CA LYS A 21 17.79 10.66 -19.50
C LYS A 21 16.56 10.81 -18.59
N ILE A 22 16.39 9.90 -17.65
CA ILE A 22 15.26 9.91 -16.73
C ILE A 22 15.33 11.12 -15.81
N SER A 23 16.50 11.43 -15.27
CA SER A 23 16.71 12.63 -14.44
C SER A 23 16.38 13.92 -15.20
N ALA A 24 16.61 13.95 -16.51
CA ALA A 24 16.28 15.09 -17.35
C ALA A 24 14.76 15.38 -17.40
N TYR A 25 13.91 14.35 -17.46
CA TYR A 25 12.47 14.56 -17.43
C TYR A 25 12.01 15.18 -16.11
N PHE A 26 12.54 14.69 -14.98
CA PHE A 26 12.19 15.24 -13.68
C PHE A 26 12.80 16.64 -13.45
N ALA A 27 13.88 16.99 -14.14
CA ALA A 27 14.44 18.36 -14.11
C ALA A 27 13.55 19.37 -14.81
N GLY A 28 12.81 18.95 -15.85
CA GLY A 28 11.92 19.79 -16.65
C GLY A 28 10.48 19.84 -16.16
N LEU A 29 10.14 19.23 -15.01
CA LEU A 29 8.78 19.28 -14.49
C LEU A 29 8.36 20.70 -14.11
N PRO A 30 7.13 21.14 -14.47
CA PRO A 30 6.60 22.42 -14.02
C PRO A 30 6.51 22.45 -12.48
N THR A 31 6.72 23.62 -11.92
CA THR A 31 6.58 23.84 -10.48
C THR A 31 5.19 23.43 -10.01
N LEU A 32 5.12 22.57 -8.99
CA LEU A 32 3.86 22.17 -8.39
C LEU A 32 3.20 23.40 -7.73
N LYS A 33 1.95 23.65 -8.07
CA LYS A 33 1.13 24.65 -7.38
C LYS A 33 0.57 24.04 -6.12
N LYS A 34 0.65 24.77 -5.01
CA LYS A 34 0.12 24.29 -3.73
C LYS A 34 -1.40 24.21 -3.73
N ASP A 35 -2.05 25.22 -4.32
CA ASP A 35 -3.51 25.35 -4.47
C ASP A 35 -4.33 24.66 -3.32
N LYS A 36 -5.07 23.60 -3.65
CA LYS A 36 -5.88 22.82 -2.68
C LYS A 36 -5.08 21.72 -1.95
N LEU A 37 -3.76 21.62 -2.17
CA LEU A 37 -2.93 20.64 -1.48
C LEU A 37 -2.64 21.09 -0.03
N ARG A 38 -2.73 20.13 0.88
CA ARG A 38 -2.19 20.31 2.24
C ARG A 38 -0.67 20.42 2.17
N GLN A 39 -0.03 21.06 3.15
CA GLN A 39 1.41 21.24 3.18
C GLN A 39 2.15 19.89 3.08
N CYS A 40 1.74 18.88 3.85
CA CYS A 40 2.34 17.56 3.83
C CYS A 40 2.23 16.85 2.46
N GLN A 41 1.13 17.06 1.74
CA GLN A 41 0.93 16.51 0.40
C GLN A 41 1.82 17.21 -0.63
N TYR A 42 1.88 18.53 -0.57
CA TYR A 42 2.75 19.35 -1.43
C TYR A 42 4.22 18.95 -1.26
N GLU A 43 4.69 18.88 -0.02
CA GLU A 43 6.06 18.47 0.29
C GLU A 43 6.37 17.05 -0.17
N ALA A 44 5.44 16.12 0.07
CA ALA A 44 5.59 14.73 -0.36
C ALA A 44 5.81 14.61 -1.86
N ILE A 45 5.02 15.33 -2.67
CA ILE A 45 5.14 15.29 -4.13
C ILE A 45 6.44 15.97 -4.60
N CYS A 46 6.78 17.13 -4.05
CA CYS A 46 8.03 17.83 -4.39
C CYS A 46 9.26 16.96 -4.08
N ASN A 47 9.27 16.31 -2.91
CA ASN A 47 10.37 15.44 -2.50
C ASN A 47 10.42 14.15 -3.34
N LEU A 48 9.26 13.58 -3.71
CA LEU A 48 9.18 12.45 -4.64
C LEU A 48 9.83 12.77 -5.98
N GLU A 49 9.45 13.90 -6.58
CA GLU A 49 10.01 14.35 -7.86
C GLU A 49 11.51 14.63 -7.76
N SER A 50 11.94 15.24 -6.66
CA SER A 50 13.37 15.46 -6.38
C SER A 50 14.14 14.15 -6.25
N SER A 51 13.59 13.17 -5.56
CA SER A 51 14.16 11.83 -5.39
C SER A 51 14.34 11.12 -6.74
N PHE A 52 13.33 11.17 -7.60
CA PHE A 52 13.41 10.59 -8.95
C PHE A 52 14.37 11.36 -9.87
N ARG A 53 14.50 12.68 -9.69
CA ARG A 53 15.51 13.49 -10.36
C ARG A 53 16.93 13.03 -10.00
N GLN A 54 17.15 12.63 -8.75
CA GLN A 54 18.42 12.10 -8.27
C GLN A 54 18.68 10.64 -8.72
N GLY A 55 17.79 10.06 -9.53
CA GLY A 55 17.94 8.71 -10.07
C GLY A 55 17.42 7.58 -9.17
N GLN A 56 16.81 7.90 -8.03
CA GLN A 56 16.19 6.87 -7.18
C GLN A 56 15.10 6.13 -7.96
N ARG A 57 14.94 4.84 -7.67
CA ARG A 57 13.95 4.00 -8.35
C ARG A 57 12.78 3.61 -7.45
N ARG A 58 12.98 3.71 -6.15
CA ARG A 58 11.97 3.42 -5.13
C ARG A 58 11.87 4.60 -4.20
N ALA A 59 10.67 5.01 -3.86
CA ALA A 59 10.41 6.11 -2.93
C ALA A 59 9.24 5.75 -2.01
N LEU A 60 9.39 6.04 -0.73
CA LEU A 60 8.38 5.79 0.30
C LEU A 60 7.79 7.12 0.77
N ILE A 61 6.48 7.21 0.75
CA ILE A 61 5.69 8.33 1.27
C ILE A 61 4.95 7.84 2.52
N CYS A 62 5.36 8.31 3.68
CA CYS A 62 4.70 8.02 4.95
C CYS A 62 3.80 9.19 5.31
N LEU A 63 2.48 8.99 5.25
CA LEU A 63 1.48 9.97 5.63
C LEU A 63 0.49 9.34 6.60
N ALA A 64 0.23 10.01 7.71
CA ALA A 64 -0.76 9.58 8.70
C ALA A 64 -2.13 9.30 8.05
N THR A 65 -2.89 8.41 8.63
CA THR A 65 -4.29 8.16 8.22
C THR A 65 -5.06 9.48 8.26
N GLY A 66 -5.93 9.73 7.27
CA GLY A 66 -6.66 10.99 7.15
C GLY A 66 -5.85 12.16 6.53
N ALA A 67 -4.53 12.04 6.34
CA ALA A 67 -3.72 13.08 5.69
C ALA A 67 -3.94 13.14 4.16
N GLY A 68 -4.68 12.21 3.57
CA GLY A 68 -5.04 12.18 2.15
C GLY A 68 -3.99 11.49 1.27
N LYS A 69 -3.55 10.29 1.66
CA LYS A 69 -2.62 9.45 0.87
C LYS A 69 -3.07 9.26 -0.58
N THR A 70 -4.32 8.82 -0.78
CA THR A 70 -4.86 8.57 -2.12
C THR A 70 -4.91 9.85 -2.96
N PHE A 71 -5.30 10.97 -2.36
CA PHE A 71 -5.29 12.27 -3.05
C PHE A 71 -3.86 12.70 -3.45
N THR A 72 -2.87 12.45 -2.58
CA THR A 72 -1.45 12.68 -2.91
C THR A 72 -1.01 11.81 -4.08
N ALA A 73 -1.45 10.54 -4.10
CA ALA A 73 -1.18 9.64 -5.21
C ALA A 73 -1.85 10.10 -6.51
N CYS A 74 -3.12 10.57 -6.47
CA CYS A 74 -3.81 11.09 -7.64
C CYS A 74 -3.02 12.24 -8.28
N MET A 75 -2.56 13.21 -7.48
CA MET A 75 -1.75 14.31 -7.99
C MET A 75 -0.40 13.83 -8.53
N ALA A 76 0.31 12.96 -7.82
CA ALA A 76 1.58 12.42 -8.29
C ALA A 76 1.41 11.67 -9.61
N ILE A 77 0.41 10.79 -9.73
CA ILE A 77 0.12 10.03 -10.95
C ILE A 77 -0.26 10.95 -12.10
N TYR A 78 -1.11 11.95 -11.85
CA TYR A 78 -1.46 12.96 -12.85
C TYR A 78 -0.20 13.64 -13.41
N ARG A 79 0.70 14.09 -12.54
CA ARG A 79 1.94 14.76 -12.95
C ARG A 79 2.89 13.82 -13.71
N LEU A 80 3.00 12.57 -13.26
CA LEU A 80 3.80 11.56 -13.95
C LEU A 80 3.29 11.30 -15.37
N LEU A 81 1.99 11.13 -15.56
CA LEU A 81 1.38 10.91 -16.87
C LEU A 81 1.44 12.15 -17.77
N THR A 82 1.33 13.36 -17.18
CA THR A 82 1.26 14.60 -17.93
C THR A 82 2.63 15.11 -18.37
N TYR A 83 3.65 15.01 -17.50
CA TYR A 83 4.94 15.69 -17.71
C TYR A 83 6.12 14.76 -17.92
N THR A 84 5.90 13.45 -17.89
CA THR A 84 6.93 12.46 -18.19
C THR A 84 6.50 11.58 -19.37
N PRO A 85 7.41 10.79 -19.96
CA PRO A 85 7.03 9.84 -21.02
C PRO A 85 6.26 8.62 -20.50
N ALA A 86 5.89 8.58 -19.23
CA ALA A 86 5.10 7.49 -18.67
C ALA A 86 3.76 7.38 -19.38
N ARG A 87 3.39 6.15 -19.73
CA ARG A 87 2.16 5.82 -20.44
C ARG A 87 1.23 4.97 -19.59
N ARG A 88 1.80 4.12 -18.75
CA ARG A 88 1.06 3.14 -17.94
C ARG A 88 1.55 3.11 -16.52
N ILE A 89 0.64 3.36 -15.61
CA ILE A 89 0.90 3.33 -14.17
C ILE A 89 -0.01 2.27 -13.55
N LEU A 90 0.57 1.45 -12.67
CA LEU A 90 -0.17 0.49 -11.86
C LEU A 90 -0.38 1.09 -10.47
N PHE A 91 -1.62 1.04 -9.98
CA PHE A 91 -1.99 1.38 -8.62
C PHE A 91 -2.43 0.11 -7.89
N LEU A 92 -1.60 -0.37 -6.98
CA LEU A 92 -1.87 -1.56 -6.20
C LEU A 92 -2.55 -1.21 -4.88
N VAL A 93 -3.59 -1.94 -4.56
CA VAL A 93 -4.35 -1.85 -3.32
C VAL A 93 -4.35 -3.18 -2.56
N ASP A 94 -4.60 -3.12 -1.26
CA ASP A 94 -4.64 -4.32 -0.43
C ASP A 94 -5.90 -5.17 -0.67
N ARG A 95 -7.04 -4.51 -0.96
CA ARG A 95 -8.35 -5.17 -1.14
C ARG A 95 -9.18 -4.51 -2.22
N ASN A 96 -10.11 -5.26 -2.79
CA ASN A 96 -11.01 -4.79 -3.86
C ASN A 96 -11.87 -3.57 -3.48
N ASN A 97 -12.35 -3.50 -2.23
CA ASN A 97 -13.13 -2.34 -1.78
C ASN A 97 -12.29 -1.04 -1.80
N LEU A 98 -11.01 -1.11 -1.45
CA LEU A 98 -10.07 0.02 -1.56
C LEU A 98 -9.79 0.38 -3.02
N GLY A 99 -9.78 -0.62 -3.92
CA GLY A 99 -9.65 -0.39 -5.36
C GLY A 99 -10.85 0.40 -5.93
N ARG A 100 -12.07 0.06 -5.53
CA ARG A 100 -13.28 0.83 -5.94
C ARG A 100 -13.27 2.24 -5.37
N GLN A 101 -12.82 2.41 -4.13
CA GLN A 101 -12.66 3.74 -3.54
C GLN A 101 -11.63 4.56 -4.32
N ALA A 102 -10.47 3.99 -4.62
CA ALA A 102 -9.43 4.66 -5.41
C ALA A 102 -9.93 5.02 -6.80
N GLU A 103 -10.64 4.12 -7.50
CA GLU A 103 -11.27 4.39 -8.80
C GLU A 103 -12.21 5.61 -8.71
N GLY A 104 -13.03 5.69 -7.66
CA GLY A 104 -13.91 6.83 -7.41
C GLY A 104 -13.14 8.13 -7.16
N GLU A 105 -12.05 8.09 -6.38
CA GLU A 105 -11.21 9.26 -6.12
C GLU A 105 -10.52 9.76 -7.41
N PHE A 106 -9.97 8.86 -8.23
CA PHE A 106 -9.45 9.23 -9.55
C PHE A 106 -10.54 9.77 -10.49
N GLY A 107 -11.73 9.19 -10.44
CA GLY A 107 -12.88 9.65 -11.23
C GLY A 107 -13.33 11.07 -10.91
N THR A 108 -13.18 11.49 -9.65
CA THR A 108 -13.60 12.84 -9.18
C THR A 108 -12.44 13.83 -9.11
N PHE A 109 -11.20 13.39 -9.28
CA PHE A 109 -10.01 14.23 -9.18
C PHE A 109 -10.00 15.31 -10.27
N ASP A 110 -9.99 16.59 -9.88
CA ASP A 110 -10.16 17.77 -10.73
C ASP A 110 -9.00 18.76 -10.70
N LEU A 111 -7.92 18.47 -9.92
CA LEU A 111 -6.75 19.33 -9.81
C LEU A 111 -5.81 19.19 -11.02
N THR A 112 -6.35 19.14 -12.22
CA THR A 112 -5.60 19.15 -13.45
C THR A 112 -5.39 20.59 -13.90
N GLU A 113 -4.33 20.86 -14.69
CA GLU A 113 -4.06 22.23 -15.19
C GLU A 113 -5.18 22.78 -16.06
N LYS A 114 -5.92 21.89 -16.73
CA LYS A 114 -7.04 22.24 -17.60
C LYS A 114 -8.37 22.39 -16.87
N GLY A 115 -8.40 22.09 -15.55
CA GLY A 115 -9.65 22.06 -14.79
C GLY A 115 -10.59 20.90 -15.18
N GLU A 116 -10.10 19.93 -15.93
CA GLU A 116 -10.83 18.73 -16.33
C GLU A 116 -10.62 17.63 -15.29
N LYS A 117 -11.58 16.71 -15.18
CA LYS A 117 -11.42 15.53 -14.32
C LYS A 117 -10.34 14.61 -14.89
N PHE A 118 -9.60 13.94 -14.02
CA PHE A 118 -8.57 12.96 -14.39
C PHE A 118 -9.12 11.90 -15.36
N SER A 119 -10.33 11.38 -15.08
CA SER A 119 -10.99 10.36 -15.90
C SER A 119 -11.36 10.81 -17.31
N ASN A 120 -11.43 12.12 -17.57
CA ASN A 120 -11.66 12.66 -18.90
C ASN A 120 -10.37 12.73 -19.74
N ILE A 121 -9.21 12.74 -19.07
CA ILE A 121 -7.89 12.89 -19.72
C ILE A 121 -7.23 11.52 -19.88
N TYR A 122 -7.33 10.64 -18.86
CA TYR A 122 -6.64 9.38 -18.78
C TYR A 122 -7.61 8.22 -18.57
N LEU A 123 -7.42 7.16 -19.34
CA LEU A 123 -8.22 5.94 -19.21
C LEU A 123 -7.78 5.18 -17.95
N THR A 124 -8.70 5.08 -17.00
CA THR A 124 -8.54 4.33 -15.76
C THR A 124 -9.29 3.01 -15.84
N GLU A 125 -8.64 1.93 -15.46
CA GLU A 125 -9.22 0.58 -15.46
C GLU A 125 -9.05 -0.05 -14.07
N PHE A 126 -10.17 -0.38 -13.43
CA PHE A 126 -10.18 -1.25 -12.26
C PHE A 126 -10.25 -2.72 -12.73
N LEU A 127 -9.14 -3.42 -12.61
CA LEU A 127 -8.93 -4.72 -13.22
C LEU A 127 -9.65 -5.83 -12.43
N ARG A 128 -10.66 -6.43 -13.07
CA ARG A 128 -11.41 -7.58 -12.53
C ARG A 128 -11.16 -8.87 -13.31
N SER A 129 -10.51 -8.78 -14.46
CA SER A 129 -10.19 -9.91 -15.33
C SER A 129 -8.69 -10.17 -15.38
N THR A 130 -8.29 -11.25 -16.06
CA THR A 130 -6.89 -11.58 -16.29
C THR A 130 -6.27 -10.84 -17.49
N LYS A 131 -7.04 -9.99 -18.18
CA LYS A 131 -6.56 -9.22 -19.34
C LYS A 131 -6.43 -7.74 -18.98
N VAL A 132 -5.24 -7.20 -19.13
CA VAL A 132 -4.97 -5.77 -18.96
C VAL A 132 -5.18 -5.07 -20.30
N PRO A 133 -6.09 -4.07 -20.39
CA PRO A 133 -6.25 -3.28 -21.60
C PRO A 133 -4.95 -2.51 -21.92
N SER A 134 -4.44 -2.67 -23.14
CA SER A 134 -3.23 -1.97 -23.59
C SER A 134 -3.39 -0.45 -23.67
N SER A 135 -4.62 0.02 -23.75
CA SER A 135 -4.99 1.44 -23.81
C SER A 135 -5.08 2.12 -22.45
N ALA A 136 -5.14 1.36 -21.33
CA ALA A 136 -5.26 1.93 -20.00
C ALA A 136 -4.00 2.70 -19.61
N ASN A 137 -4.17 3.93 -19.14
CA ASN A 137 -3.10 4.76 -18.58
C ASN A 137 -2.88 4.47 -17.10
N LEU A 138 -3.97 4.22 -16.37
CA LEU A 138 -3.96 3.83 -14.97
C LEU A 138 -4.68 2.50 -14.81
N VAL A 139 -3.99 1.52 -14.27
CA VAL A 139 -4.57 0.21 -13.91
C VAL A 139 -4.61 0.12 -12.40
N ILE A 140 -5.78 -0.12 -11.84
CA ILE A 140 -5.99 -0.33 -10.39
C ILE A 140 -6.29 -1.80 -10.18
N CYS A 141 -5.59 -2.47 -9.29
CA CYS A 141 -5.89 -3.85 -8.90
C CYS A 141 -5.27 -4.24 -7.57
N THR A 142 -5.65 -5.40 -7.06
CA THR A 142 -4.97 -6.04 -5.93
C THR A 142 -3.69 -6.73 -6.41
N ILE A 143 -2.78 -7.02 -5.47
CA ILE A 143 -1.55 -7.76 -5.81
C ILE A 143 -1.86 -9.21 -6.19
N GLN A 144 -2.91 -9.80 -5.61
CA GLN A 144 -3.41 -11.13 -5.99
C GLN A 144 -3.87 -11.15 -7.44
N ARG A 145 -4.67 -10.15 -7.84
CA ARG A 145 -5.13 -10.01 -9.22
C ARG A 145 -3.97 -9.82 -10.18
N LEU A 146 -2.97 -9.02 -9.83
CA LEU A 146 -1.76 -8.86 -10.64
C LEU A 146 -1.00 -10.18 -10.80
N TYR A 147 -0.89 -10.98 -9.74
CA TYR A 147 -0.28 -12.31 -9.81
C TYR A 147 -1.06 -13.23 -10.75
N SER A 148 -2.39 -13.24 -10.65
CA SER A 148 -3.28 -13.99 -11.55
C SER A 148 -3.08 -13.60 -13.02
N VAL A 149 -3.02 -12.29 -13.28
CA VAL A 149 -2.74 -11.76 -14.63
C VAL A 149 -1.38 -12.25 -15.17
N LEU A 150 -0.35 -12.23 -14.32
CA LEU A 150 1.00 -12.65 -14.73
C LEU A 150 1.08 -14.14 -15.02
N THR A 151 0.46 -14.96 -14.18
CA THR A 151 0.58 -16.43 -14.26
C THR A 151 -0.50 -17.08 -15.12
N GLY A 152 -1.57 -16.35 -15.47
CA GLY A 152 -2.74 -16.88 -16.16
C GLY A 152 -3.63 -17.77 -15.29
N GLN A 153 -3.39 -17.81 -13.97
CA GLN A 153 -4.22 -18.57 -13.02
C GLN A 153 -5.45 -17.74 -12.66
N GLU A 154 -6.63 -18.33 -12.76
CA GLU A 154 -7.85 -17.67 -12.28
C GLU A 154 -7.88 -17.68 -10.74
N LEU A 155 -8.22 -16.54 -10.15
CA LEU A 155 -8.49 -16.43 -8.72
C LEU A 155 -9.95 -16.81 -8.46
N GLN A 156 -10.18 -17.50 -7.35
CA GLN A 156 -11.53 -17.63 -6.81
C GLN A 156 -11.96 -16.27 -6.23
N ASP A 157 -13.25 -15.94 -6.32
CA ASP A 157 -13.75 -14.61 -5.92
C ASP A 157 -13.43 -14.26 -4.46
N ASP A 158 -13.39 -15.25 -3.57
CA ASP A 158 -13.05 -15.09 -2.16
C ASP A 158 -11.57 -14.71 -1.93
N GLU A 159 -10.64 -15.14 -2.78
CA GLU A 159 -9.21 -14.85 -2.66
C GLU A 159 -8.87 -13.38 -2.96
N ASP A 160 -9.68 -12.71 -3.77
CA ASP A 160 -9.50 -11.28 -4.10
C ASP A 160 -9.97 -10.35 -2.97
N GLU A 161 -10.80 -10.85 -2.05
CA GLU A 161 -11.33 -10.09 -0.91
C GLU A 161 -10.50 -10.25 0.36
N GLU A 162 -9.65 -11.28 0.43
CA GLU A 162 -8.77 -11.49 1.58
C GLU A 162 -7.61 -10.49 1.61
N SER A 163 -7.30 -10.02 2.82
CA SER A 163 -6.11 -9.19 3.02
C SER A 163 -4.85 -9.99 2.73
N THR A 164 -3.91 -9.36 2.01
CA THR A 164 -2.58 -9.93 1.74
C THR A 164 -1.83 -10.36 2.99
N PHE A 165 -2.20 -9.82 4.15
CA PHE A 165 -1.55 -10.08 5.43
C PHE A 165 -1.77 -11.50 5.97
N ASN A 166 -2.88 -12.16 5.60
CA ASN A 166 -3.22 -13.50 6.09
C ASN A 166 -2.45 -14.63 5.37
N ASN A 167 -1.75 -14.32 4.28
CA ASN A 167 -1.07 -15.30 3.44
C ASN A 167 0.46 -15.18 3.60
N THR A 168 0.94 -15.42 4.82
CA THR A 168 2.37 -15.38 5.19
C THR A 168 3.16 -16.62 4.78
N ASP A 169 3.04 -17.06 3.53
CA ASP A 169 4.04 -17.95 2.97
C ASP A 169 5.31 -17.15 2.73
N SER A 170 6.20 -17.19 3.74
CA SER A 170 7.46 -16.46 3.83
C SER A 170 8.53 -16.89 2.79
N LYS A 171 8.22 -17.82 1.90
CA LYS A 171 9.12 -18.26 0.84
C LYS A 171 8.89 -17.40 -0.41
N ARG A 172 9.94 -16.70 -0.88
CA ARG A 172 9.99 -16.13 -2.24
C ARG A 172 9.65 -17.23 -3.25
N ALA A 173 8.40 -17.29 -3.69
CA ALA A 173 8.01 -18.13 -4.79
C ALA A 173 8.66 -17.55 -6.06
N LYS A 174 9.47 -18.33 -6.75
CA LYS A 174 9.89 -17.94 -8.10
C LYS A 174 8.66 -17.97 -8.98
N LEU A 175 8.40 -16.86 -9.66
CA LEU A 175 7.43 -16.83 -10.74
C LEU A 175 7.88 -17.86 -11.79
N ALA A 176 7.12 -18.94 -11.93
CA ALA A 176 7.45 -20.04 -12.82
C ALA A 176 6.45 -20.08 -13.99
N GLY A 177 6.94 -20.41 -15.18
CA GLY A 177 6.11 -20.53 -16.37
C GLY A 177 6.19 -19.34 -17.32
N GLN A 178 5.33 -19.34 -18.34
CA GLN A 178 5.21 -18.24 -19.29
C GLN A 178 4.40 -17.12 -18.67
N LEU A 179 5.03 -15.94 -18.48
CA LEU A 179 4.36 -14.78 -17.94
C LEU A 179 3.65 -13.99 -19.05
N HIS A 180 2.43 -13.52 -18.77
CA HIS A 180 1.55 -12.91 -19.77
C HIS A 180 1.75 -11.41 -19.98
N LEU A 181 2.50 -10.74 -19.11
CA LEU A 181 2.90 -9.34 -19.26
C LEU A 181 4.42 -9.22 -19.29
N PRO A 182 5.00 -8.36 -20.14
CA PRO A 182 6.43 -8.06 -20.11
C PRO A 182 6.81 -7.28 -18.85
N ASN A 183 8.06 -7.39 -18.41
CA ASN A 183 8.57 -6.75 -17.19
C ASN A 183 8.69 -5.22 -17.29
N ASP A 184 8.55 -4.65 -18.47
CA ASP A 184 8.55 -3.22 -18.77
C ASP A 184 7.14 -2.68 -19.11
N PHE A 185 6.09 -3.50 -18.84
CA PHE A 185 4.72 -3.11 -19.17
C PHE A 185 4.26 -1.85 -18.42
N PHE A 186 4.66 -1.70 -17.16
CA PHE A 186 4.37 -0.52 -16.35
C PHE A 186 5.60 0.37 -16.20
N ASP A 187 5.42 1.69 -16.32
CA ASP A 187 6.47 2.68 -16.11
C ASP A 187 6.64 2.99 -14.61
N PHE A 188 5.52 3.02 -13.89
CA PHE A 188 5.45 3.23 -12.43
C PHE A 188 4.50 2.24 -11.79
N ILE A 189 4.81 1.88 -10.55
CA ILE A 189 3.94 1.09 -9.67
C ILE A 189 3.77 1.90 -8.38
N VAL A 190 2.54 2.26 -8.07
CA VAL A 190 2.16 2.92 -6.82
C VAL A 190 1.47 1.89 -5.95
N ILE A 191 1.92 1.72 -4.72
CA ILE A 191 1.42 0.69 -3.79
C ILE A 191 0.81 1.38 -2.60
N ASP A 192 -0.50 1.28 -2.47
CA ASP A 192 -1.19 1.74 -1.26
C ASP A 192 -1.07 0.71 -0.15
N GLU A 193 -0.95 1.17 1.09
CA GLU A 193 -0.65 0.37 2.27
C GLU A 193 0.49 -0.64 2.03
N CYS A 194 1.59 -0.14 1.45
CA CYS A 194 2.69 -0.95 0.91
C CYS A 194 3.34 -1.88 1.93
N HIS A 195 3.23 -1.56 3.23
CA HIS A 195 3.71 -2.42 4.32
C HIS A 195 3.05 -3.81 4.34
N ARG A 196 1.97 -4.04 3.57
CA ARG A 196 1.28 -5.33 3.46
C ARG A 196 1.67 -6.14 2.23
N SER A 197 2.10 -5.47 1.17
CA SER A 197 2.26 -6.08 -0.17
C SER A 197 3.70 -6.35 -0.59
N ILE A 198 4.69 -6.08 0.26
CA ILE A 198 6.12 -6.18 -0.10
C ILE A 198 6.80 -7.46 0.38
N TYR A 199 6.04 -8.42 0.92
CA TYR A 199 6.58 -9.64 1.52
C TYR A 199 6.34 -10.90 0.68
N GLY A 200 7.10 -11.95 0.99
CA GLY A 200 6.88 -13.29 0.47
C GLY A 200 6.79 -13.35 -1.05
N ARG A 201 5.78 -14.05 -1.55
CA ARG A 201 5.51 -14.21 -2.98
C ARG A 201 5.19 -12.90 -3.70
N TRP A 202 4.59 -11.93 -3.00
CA TRP A 202 4.22 -10.64 -3.58
C TRP A 202 5.44 -9.80 -3.95
N ARG A 203 6.51 -9.91 -3.17
CA ARG A 203 7.78 -9.27 -3.51
C ARG A 203 8.32 -9.75 -4.85
N SER A 204 8.15 -11.03 -5.18
CA SER A 204 8.61 -11.59 -6.46
C SER A 204 7.85 -10.97 -7.65
N VAL A 205 6.57 -10.63 -7.47
CA VAL A 205 5.78 -9.92 -8.48
C VAL A 205 6.32 -8.51 -8.71
N LEU A 206 6.64 -7.79 -7.63
CA LEU A 206 7.20 -6.44 -7.73
C LEU A 206 8.62 -6.46 -8.31
N ASP A 207 9.44 -7.43 -7.92
CA ASP A 207 10.80 -7.60 -8.44
C ASP A 207 10.81 -8.02 -9.93
N TYR A 208 9.74 -8.67 -10.42
CA TYR A 208 9.57 -8.96 -11.85
C TYR A 208 9.50 -7.69 -12.70
N PHE A 209 8.79 -6.66 -12.24
CA PHE A 209 8.70 -5.38 -12.94
C PHE A 209 9.93 -4.49 -12.65
N ASP A 210 11.12 -5.05 -12.90
CA ASP A 210 12.41 -4.39 -12.59
C ASP A 210 12.66 -3.10 -13.38
N LYS A 211 11.88 -2.83 -14.42
CA LYS A 211 11.94 -1.58 -15.21
C LYS A 211 11.08 -0.47 -14.61
N ALA A 212 10.04 -0.81 -13.89
CA ALA A 212 9.17 0.17 -13.24
C ALA A 212 9.86 0.90 -12.07
N ARG A 213 9.44 2.14 -11.80
CA ARG A 213 9.72 2.83 -10.54
C ARG A 213 8.61 2.55 -9.56
N ILE A 214 8.97 2.40 -8.30
CA ILE A 214 8.01 2.01 -7.26
C ILE A 214 7.83 3.16 -6.27
N ILE A 215 6.60 3.53 -6.02
CA ILE A 215 6.17 4.51 -5.02
C ILE A 215 5.35 3.76 -3.98
N GLY A 216 5.77 3.76 -2.73
CA GLY A 216 5.02 3.20 -1.62
C GLY A 216 4.28 4.28 -0.84
N LEU A 217 3.05 4.01 -0.46
CA LEU A 217 2.24 4.82 0.44
C LEU A 217 1.92 4.01 1.68
N THR A 218 2.12 4.57 2.86
CA THR A 218 1.74 3.92 4.13
C THR A 218 1.60 4.95 5.24
N ALA A 219 0.81 4.64 6.26
CA ALA A 219 0.78 5.39 7.52
C ALA A 219 1.76 4.80 8.55
N THR A 220 2.06 3.51 8.45
CA THR A 220 2.78 2.71 9.46
C THR A 220 3.92 1.91 8.83
N PRO A 221 5.03 2.57 8.45
CA PRO A 221 6.16 1.86 7.86
C PRO A 221 6.86 0.97 8.90
N SER A 222 7.11 -0.31 8.55
CA SER A 222 8.03 -1.18 9.28
C SER A 222 9.47 -0.95 8.82
N GLU A 223 10.46 -1.51 9.54
CA GLU A 223 11.86 -1.43 9.10
C GLU A 223 12.05 -2.14 7.75
N GLU A 224 11.42 -3.32 7.57
CA GLU A 224 11.50 -4.04 6.29
C GLU A 224 10.85 -3.24 5.15
N THR A 225 9.79 -2.44 5.45
CA THR A 225 9.21 -1.52 4.47
C THR A 225 10.25 -0.50 4.04
N LYS A 226 10.94 0.13 4.98
CA LYS A 226 11.98 1.11 4.68
C LYS A 226 13.13 0.49 3.87
N GLU A 227 13.59 -0.71 4.24
CA GLU A 227 14.63 -1.44 3.51
C GLU A 227 14.22 -1.74 2.07
N PHE A 228 12.96 -2.19 1.83
CA PHE A 228 12.45 -2.43 0.48
C PHE A 228 12.55 -1.17 -0.39
N PHE A 229 12.30 -0.01 0.19
CA PHE A 229 12.43 1.30 -0.48
C PHE A 229 13.84 1.91 -0.38
N ASN A 230 14.87 1.12 -0.04
CA ASN A 230 16.28 1.55 0.09
C ASN A 230 16.45 2.70 1.08
N ASN A 231 15.64 2.74 2.13
CA ASN A 231 15.57 3.84 3.11
C ASN A 231 15.26 5.22 2.48
N ASN A 232 14.75 5.25 1.27
CA ASN A 232 14.38 6.47 0.57
C ASN A 232 12.96 6.91 0.96
N CYS A 233 12.81 7.36 2.20
CA CYS A 233 11.57 7.95 2.71
C CYS A 233 11.54 9.44 2.35
N VAL A 234 10.74 9.80 1.34
CA VAL A 234 10.65 11.17 0.81
C VAL A 234 9.68 12.07 1.59
N ALA A 235 8.79 11.47 2.37
CA ALA A 235 7.90 12.19 3.28
C ALA A 235 7.65 11.33 4.51
N ASN A 236 7.70 11.96 5.69
CA ASN A 236 7.37 11.35 6.96
C ASN A 236 6.48 12.29 7.79
N TYR A 237 5.18 12.18 7.56
CA TYR A 237 4.14 12.95 8.23
C TYR A 237 3.41 12.05 9.22
N THR A 238 3.84 12.12 10.48
CA THR A 238 3.35 11.25 11.56
C THR A 238 1.98 11.67 12.07
N LEU A 239 1.35 10.80 12.89
CA LEU A 239 0.08 11.10 13.53
C LEU A 239 0.20 12.34 14.44
N GLU A 240 1.31 12.46 15.20
CA GLU A 240 1.55 13.59 16.09
C GLU A 240 1.60 14.92 15.31
N LYS A 241 2.31 14.96 14.18
CA LYS A 241 2.32 16.13 13.30
C LYS A 241 0.93 16.45 12.78
N SER A 242 0.16 15.44 12.40
CA SER A 242 -1.19 15.62 11.88
C SER A 242 -2.17 16.15 12.92
N ILE A 243 -1.96 15.83 14.21
CA ILE A 243 -2.72 16.38 15.32
C ILE A 243 -2.35 17.85 15.54
N VAL A 244 -1.05 18.18 15.55
CA VAL A 244 -0.57 19.57 15.68
C VAL A 244 -1.13 20.44 14.55
N ASP A 245 -1.19 19.93 13.33
CA ASP A 245 -1.72 20.64 12.15
C ASP A 245 -3.26 20.66 12.11
N GLY A 246 -3.95 20.03 13.08
CA GLY A 246 -5.41 19.99 13.16
C GLY A 246 -6.07 19.11 12.10
N ILE A 247 -5.33 18.21 11.46
CA ILE A 247 -5.86 17.24 10.49
C ILE A 247 -6.50 16.05 11.20
N ASN A 248 -5.85 15.56 12.25
CA ASN A 248 -6.35 14.53 13.14
C ASN A 248 -6.61 15.11 14.54
N VAL A 249 -7.43 14.41 15.30
CA VAL A 249 -7.68 14.71 16.70
C VAL A 249 -6.87 13.76 17.58
N ASP A 250 -6.48 14.24 18.74
CA ASP A 250 -5.83 13.40 19.74
C ASP A 250 -6.80 12.32 20.24
N GLY A 251 -6.35 11.08 20.21
CA GLY A 251 -7.13 9.94 20.66
C GLY A 251 -6.97 9.71 22.17
N ARG A 252 -8.06 9.72 22.90
CA ARG A 252 -8.06 9.28 24.28
C ARG A 252 -8.46 7.81 24.36
N ILE A 253 -7.57 6.99 24.89
CA ILE A 253 -7.85 5.57 25.12
C ILE A 253 -8.50 5.45 26.50
N TYR A 254 -9.76 5.04 26.54
CA TYR A 254 -10.45 4.70 27.78
C TYR A 254 -10.42 3.17 27.94
N ARG A 255 -9.82 2.71 29.03
CA ARG A 255 -9.95 1.30 29.45
C ARG A 255 -11.20 1.20 30.32
N ILE A 256 -12.21 0.56 29.81
CA ILE A 256 -13.41 0.22 30.60
C ILE A 256 -13.01 -0.94 31.52
N ARG A 257 -13.05 -0.67 32.82
CA ARG A 257 -12.84 -1.70 33.85
C ARG A 257 -14.19 -2.06 34.44
N THR A 258 -14.47 -3.33 34.50
CA THR A 258 -15.59 -3.90 35.24
C THR A 258 -15.03 -4.68 36.42
N GLU A 259 -15.84 -4.98 37.43
CA GLU A 259 -15.41 -5.85 38.54
C GLU A 259 -14.89 -7.19 38.03
N VAL A 260 -15.56 -7.72 37.02
CA VAL A 260 -15.20 -8.97 36.36
C VAL A 260 -13.85 -8.86 35.65
N SER A 261 -13.59 -7.77 34.90
CA SER A 261 -12.31 -7.57 34.20
C SER A 261 -11.13 -7.30 35.12
N ASP A 262 -11.37 -6.77 36.35
CA ASP A 262 -10.30 -6.45 37.31
C ASP A 262 -10.01 -7.62 38.26
N ARG A 263 -11.02 -8.38 38.65
CA ARG A 263 -10.91 -9.41 39.69
C ARG A 263 -11.11 -10.84 39.18
N GLY A 264 -11.56 -10.98 37.92
CA GLY A 264 -12.08 -12.25 37.43
C GLY A 264 -13.51 -12.47 37.89
N GLY A 265 -14.01 -13.67 37.69
CA GLY A 265 -15.33 -14.06 38.07
C GLY A 265 -15.44 -15.57 38.13
N GLN A 266 -16.65 -16.05 38.25
CA GLN A 266 -16.98 -17.46 38.23
C GLN A 266 -18.29 -17.68 37.49
N ILE A 267 -18.40 -18.79 36.81
CA ILE A 267 -19.66 -19.31 36.24
C ILE A 267 -20.19 -20.31 37.24
N GLU A 268 -21.42 -20.09 37.75
CA GLU A 268 -22.03 -20.94 38.74
C GLU A 268 -22.47 -22.26 38.10
N GLU A 269 -22.51 -23.34 38.91
CA GLU A 269 -23.04 -24.62 38.48
C GLU A 269 -24.47 -24.48 37.96
N GLY A 270 -24.73 -25.03 36.76
CA GLY A 270 -26.03 -24.93 36.09
C GLY A 270 -26.25 -23.65 35.27
N GLU A 271 -25.35 -22.67 35.34
CA GLU A 271 -25.41 -21.47 34.53
C GLU A 271 -25.03 -21.76 33.05
N LYS A 272 -25.71 -21.10 32.11
CA LYS A 272 -25.47 -21.28 30.70
C LYS A 272 -24.37 -20.31 30.24
N TYR A 273 -23.38 -20.80 29.51
CA TYR A 273 -22.37 -20.00 28.87
C TYR A 273 -22.11 -20.46 27.42
N THR A 274 -21.48 -19.62 26.63
CA THR A 274 -21.17 -19.94 25.23
C THR A 274 -19.71 -20.33 25.11
N GLU A 275 -19.43 -21.55 24.73
CA GLU A 275 -18.12 -22.00 24.32
C GLU A 275 -17.84 -21.64 22.85
N VAL A 276 -16.64 -21.13 22.59
CA VAL A 276 -16.16 -20.85 21.22
C VAL A 276 -14.95 -21.72 20.93
N VAL A 277 -15.06 -22.61 19.95
CA VAL A 277 -13.94 -23.44 19.52
C VAL A 277 -12.95 -22.56 18.75
N LYS A 278 -11.78 -22.25 19.33
CA LYS A 278 -10.77 -21.34 18.75
C LYS A 278 -10.37 -21.67 17.31
N ARG A 279 -10.39 -22.95 16.91
CA ARG A 279 -9.94 -23.40 15.58
C ARG A 279 -11.01 -23.25 14.50
N THR A 280 -12.29 -23.36 14.86
CA THR A 280 -13.41 -23.38 13.90
C THR A 280 -14.34 -22.17 14.04
N GLY A 281 -14.25 -21.42 15.14
CA GLY A 281 -15.19 -20.35 15.47
C GLY A 281 -16.60 -20.85 15.84
N GLU A 282 -16.79 -22.17 15.92
CA GLU A 282 -18.08 -22.79 16.25
C GLU A 282 -18.51 -22.42 17.67
N LYS A 283 -19.73 -21.93 17.81
CA LYS A 283 -20.31 -21.52 19.09
C LYS A 283 -21.25 -22.61 19.61
N ARG A 284 -21.05 -23.00 20.84
CA ARG A 284 -21.92 -24.00 21.54
C ARG A 284 -22.43 -23.41 22.84
N GLU A 285 -23.72 -23.49 23.08
CA GLU A 285 -24.28 -23.14 24.37
C GLU A 285 -24.15 -24.38 25.28
N VAL A 286 -23.43 -24.23 26.39
CA VAL A 286 -23.14 -25.30 27.36
C VAL A 286 -23.64 -24.85 28.73
N ARG A 287 -24.04 -25.80 29.58
CA ARG A 287 -24.26 -25.52 30.99
C ARG A 287 -23.04 -25.94 31.80
N ALA A 288 -22.69 -25.15 32.79
CA ALA A 288 -21.60 -25.47 33.69
C ALA A 288 -22.04 -26.67 34.59
N ASP A 289 -21.28 -27.77 34.51
CA ASP A 289 -21.52 -28.95 35.36
C ASP A 289 -20.92 -28.76 36.75
N GLU A 290 -20.02 -27.80 36.92
CA GLU A 290 -19.36 -27.37 38.14
C GLU A 290 -19.04 -25.89 38.11
N LEU A 291 -18.68 -25.32 39.27
CA LEU A 291 -18.24 -23.91 39.36
C LEU A 291 -16.94 -23.73 38.60
N ILE A 292 -16.95 -22.86 37.60
CA ILE A 292 -15.78 -22.54 36.73
C ILE A 292 -15.22 -21.15 37.11
N PRO A 293 -14.14 -21.07 37.90
CA PRO A 293 -13.48 -19.81 38.19
C PRO A 293 -12.65 -19.36 37.00
N TYR A 294 -12.61 -18.06 36.71
CA TYR A 294 -11.69 -17.44 35.74
C TYR A 294 -11.05 -16.18 36.31
N SER A 295 -9.79 -16.03 36.02
CA SER A 295 -9.01 -14.84 36.42
C SER A 295 -9.13 -13.70 35.43
N ALA A 296 -8.74 -12.48 35.86
CA ALA A 296 -8.63 -11.35 34.94
C ALA A 296 -7.69 -11.63 33.76
N SER A 297 -6.64 -12.43 33.94
CA SER A 297 -5.71 -12.82 32.88
C SER A 297 -6.30 -13.81 31.86
N ASP A 298 -7.34 -14.52 32.23
CA ASP A 298 -8.03 -15.45 31.31
C ASP A 298 -8.93 -14.67 30.35
N LEU A 299 -9.49 -13.54 30.79
CA LEU A 299 -10.28 -12.61 29.97
C LEU A 299 -9.42 -11.85 28.95
N ASP A 300 -8.18 -11.54 29.28
CA ASP A 300 -7.24 -10.87 28.35
C ASP A 300 -6.75 -11.81 27.22
N ARG A 301 -6.95 -13.12 27.34
CA ARG A 301 -6.55 -14.16 26.37
C ARG A 301 -7.69 -14.71 25.54
N ALA A 302 -8.93 -14.34 25.84
CA ALA A 302 -10.13 -14.79 25.14
C ALA A 302 -10.45 -13.90 23.94
#